data_cab62f98c38f81aff2e470d0252cf54c
#
_entry.id   cab62f98c38f81aff2e470d0252cf54c
#
_cell.length_a   1.000
_cell.length_b   1.000
_cell.length_c   1.000
_cell.angle_alpha   90.00
_cell.angle_beta   90.00
_cell.angle_gamma   90.00
#
_symmetry.space_group_name_H-M   'P 1'
#
loop_
_entity.id
_entity.type
_entity.pdbx_description
1 polymer ?
#
loop_
_entity_poly.entity_id
_entity_poly.type
_entity_poly.pdbx_seq_one_letter_code
_entity_poly.pdbx_strand_id
1 'polypeptide(L)'
;SHTGKILIPEMHVEISSKVRKEAEQLGNLLGDELWSQLPVVDGLRPQNEGAAEILLDMNWRPAMSVIGADGMPPTQTAGNVLRTNTDLKLSFRIPPGVNAEEIDVILKEKFEQSPPYGAKVEYMPDAAADGFHAPAMDGKLADALLEASNHVTGLPPMATWVGGTIPFMAMMQEKYPTAQFLCTGTGGPGNNAHGPDEKLHIPSSKRLTAVLSATIAAVSK
;
A
#
# COMPACT_ATOMS: atom_id res chain seq x y z
N SER A 1 18.64 -3.95 3.07
CA SER A 1 19.80 -3.10 3.42
C SER A 1 19.66 -2.58 4.85
N HIS A 2 20.71 -1.98 5.40
CA HIS A 2 20.66 -1.31 6.71
C HIS A 2 19.75 -0.05 6.72
N THR A 3 19.36 0.43 5.55
CA THR A 3 18.40 1.53 5.37
C THR A 3 16.97 1.05 5.16
N GLY A 4 16.67 -0.25 5.35
CA GLY A 4 15.34 -0.82 5.09
C GLY A 4 15.02 -1.05 3.60
N LYS A 5 15.82 -0.52 2.66
CA LYS A 5 15.58 -0.69 1.23
C LYS A 5 15.73 -2.16 0.81
N ILE A 6 14.76 -2.68 0.07
CA ILE A 6 14.84 -4.00 -0.56
C ILE A 6 15.93 -3.99 -1.62
N LEU A 7 16.79 -5.02 -1.61
CA LEU A 7 17.95 -5.13 -2.51
C LEU A 7 17.70 -6.01 -3.74
N ILE A 8 16.49 -6.48 -3.94
CA ILE A 8 16.08 -7.30 -5.09
C ILE A 8 15.64 -6.34 -6.19
N PRO A 9 16.43 -6.17 -7.27
CA PRO A 9 16.13 -5.18 -8.30
C PRO A 9 14.77 -5.40 -8.98
N GLU A 10 14.38 -6.65 -9.16
CA GLU A 10 13.17 -7.08 -9.83
C GLU A 10 11.89 -6.65 -9.07
N MET A 11 12.01 -6.33 -7.79
CA MET A 11 10.90 -5.79 -7.00
C MET A 11 10.70 -4.27 -7.17
N HIS A 12 11.57 -3.59 -7.88
CA HIS A 12 11.50 -2.15 -8.06
C HIS A 12 10.95 -1.78 -9.44
N VAL A 13 10.19 -0.70 -9.50
CA VAL A 13 9.69 -0.09 -10.74
C VAL A 13 10.28 1.30 -10.92
N GLU A 14 10.36 1.75 -12.17
CA GLU A 14 10.65 3.14 -12.45
C GLU A 14 9.41 3.99 -12.12
N ILE A 15 9.57 4.92 -11.18
CA ILE A 15 8.49 5.82 -10.77
C ILE A 15 8.45 6.99 -11.74
N SER A 16 7.36 7.09 -12.50
CA SER A 16 7.19 8.12 -13.53
C SER A 16 7.19 9.54 -12.94
N SER A 17 7.55 10.53 -13.77
CA SER A 17 7.51 11.94 -13.39
C SER A 17 6.10 12.42 -13.00
N LYS A 18 5.06 11.83 -13.60
CA LYS A 18 3.65 12.10 -13.24
C LYS A 18 3.38 11.67 -11.80
N VAL A 19 3.72 10.44 -11.44
CA VAL A 19 3.53 9.91 -10.07
C VAL A 19 4.32 10.73 -9.05
N ARG A 20 5.56 11.13 -9.36
CA ARG A 20 6.35 11.99 -8.47
C ARG A 20 5.69 13.34 -8.23
N LYS A 21 5.17 13.97 -9.29
CA LYS A 21 4.45 15.25 -9.19
C LYS A 21 3.16 15.11 -8.36
N GLU A 22 2.41 14.04 -8.54
CA GLU A 22 1.22 13.74 -7.74
C GLU A 22 1.58 13.51 -6.26
N ALA A 23 2.69 12.80 -5.98
CA ALA A 23 3.21 12.64 -4.63
C ALA A 23 3.61 13.98 -3.98
N GLU A 24 4.26 14.87 -4.73
CA GLU A 24 4.60 16.21 -4.25
C GLU A 24 3.34 17.03 -3.92
N GLN A 25 2.34 17.03 -4.80
CA GLN A 25 1.08 17.74 -4.59
C GLN A 25 0.33 17.22 -3.36
N LEU A 26 0.18 15.91 -3.23
CA LEU A 26 -0.48 15.28 -2.10
C LEU A 26 0.33 15.44 -0.80
N GLY A 27 1.65 15.32 -0.90
CA GLY A 27 2.56 15.51 0.22
C GLY A 27 2.52 16.93 0.78
N ASN A 28 2.44 17.94 -0.09
CA ASN A 28 2.28 19.34 0.32
C ASN A 28 0.94 19.60 1.01
N LEU A 29 -0.11 18.85 0.66
CA LEU A 29 -1.41 18.96 1.30
C LEU A 29 -1.45 18.27 2.68
N LEU A 30 -0.89 17.06 2.78
CA LEU A 30 -1.00 16.22 3.96
C LEU A 30 0.11 16.50 4.99
N GLY A 31 1.31 16.89 4.52
CA GLY A 31 2.43 17.16 5.40
C GLY A 31 2.73 16.02 6.37
N ASP A 32 2.99 16.36 7.61
CA ASP A 32 3.30 15.39 8.66
C ASP A 32 2.10 14.54 9.11
N GLU A 33 0.86 14.88 8.71
CA GLU A 33 -0.33 14.08 9.04
C GLU A 33 -0.26 12.65 8.49
N LEU A 34 0.56 12.41 7.44
CA LEU A 34 0.78 11.10 6.88
C LEU A 34 1.26 10.06 7.90
N TRP A 35 2.04 10.48 8.88
CA TRP A 35 2.64 9.57 9.85
C TRP A 35 2.37 9.96 11.31
N SER A 36 2.14 11.25 11.61
CA SER A 36 1.95 11.75 12.98
C SER A 36 0.68 11.20 13.66
N GLN A 37 -0.29 10.73 12.87
CA GLN A 37 -1.48 10.06 13.40
C GLN A 37 -1.25 8.61 13.83
N LEU A 38 -0.09 8.02 13.50
CA LEU A 38 0.26 6.67 13.93
C LEU A 38 0.70 6.69 15.39
N PRO A 39 0.34 5.67 16.19
CA PRO A 39 0.71 5.59 17.60
C PRO A 39 2.18 5.16 17.76
N VAL A 40 3.09 6.00 17.32
CA VAL A 40 4.53 5.77 17.41
C VAL A 40 5.08 6.29 18.73
N VAL A 41 6.20 5.71 19.20
CA VAL A 41 6.89 6.18 20.40
C VAL A 41 7.54 7.54 20.15
N ASP A 42 7.70 8.30 21.23
CA ASP A 42 8.32 9.61 21.18
C ASP A 42 9.73 9.55 20.57
N GLY A 43 9.99 10.47 19.63
CA GLY A 43 11.27 10.57 18.95
C GLY A 43 11.44 9.65 17.72
N LEU A 44 10.49 8.75 17.44
CA LEU A 44 10.50 8.00 16.21
C LEU A 44 10.27 8.95 15.02
N ARG A 45 10.99 8.67 13.94
CA ARG A 45 10.89 9.41 12.68
C ARG A 45 10.68 8.43 11.53
N PRO A 46 9.99 8.83 10.45
CA PRO A 46 9.97 8.07 9.20
C PRO A 46 11.38 7.83 8.67
N GLN A 47 11.57 6.75 7.93
CA GLN A 47 12.85 6.40 7.33
C GLN A 47 13.32 7.45 6.32
N ASN A 48 12.42 7.96 5.50
CA ASN A 48 12.66 9.06 4.57
C ASN A 48 12.04 10.34 5.08
N GLU A 49 12.70 11.46 4.83
CA GLU A 49 12.19 12.79 5.13
C GLU A 49 11.35 13.30 3.95
N GLY A 50 10.30 14.04 4.28
CA GLY A 50 9.41 14.66 3.31
C GLY A 50 8.20 13.80 2.93
N ALA A 51 7.04 14.42 2.97
CA ALA A 51 5.75 13.75 2.77
C ALA A 51 5.63 13.06 1.39
N ALA A 52 6.21 13.63 0.34
CA ALA A 52 6.22 13.03 -0.99
C ALA A 52 7.00 11.70 -1.04
N GLU A 53 8.18 11.64 -0.41
CA GLU A 53 8.98 10.43 -0.36
C GLU A 53 8.32 9.35 0.50
N ILE A 54 7.67 9.74 1.61
CA ILE A 54 6.88 8.82 2.43
C ILE A 54 5.73 8.20 1.62
N LEU A 55 5.01 9.00 0.83
CA LEU A 55 3.94 8.51 -0.06
C LEU A 55 4.47 7.53 -1.11
N LEU A 56 5.64 7.79 -1.67
CA LEU A 56 6.28 6.88 -2.64
C LEU A 56 6.73 5.57 -1.97
N ASP A 57 7.26 5.63 -0.75
CA ASP A 57 7.63 4.44 0.02
C ASP A 57 6.41 3.56 0.35
N MET A 58 5.31 4.19 0.73
CA MET A 58 4.08 3.47 1.09
C MET A 58 3.41 2.77 -0.09
N ASN A 59 3.58 3.28 -1.33
CA ASN A 59 2.74 2.87 -2.46
C ASN A 59 3.51 2.40 -3.71
N TRP A 60 4.73 2.88 -3.93
CA TRP A 60 5.47 2.67 -5.17
C TRP A 60 6.84 2.00 -4.99
N ARG A 61 7.22 1.68 -3.76
CA ARG A 61 8.45 0.97 -3.44
C ARG A 61 8.15 -0.32 -2.71
N PRO A 62 8.96 -1.37 -2.92
CA PRO A 62 8.77 -2.62 -2.21
C PRO A 62 9.11 -2.46 -0.73
N ALA A 63 8.36 -3.17 0.10
CA ALA A 63 8.60 -3.24 1.54
C ALA A 63 8.53 -4.68 2.03
N MET A 64 9.20 -4.98 3.15
CA MET A 64 9.16 -6.26 3.81
C MET A 64 8.95 -6.08 5.31
N SER A 65 8.07 -6.90 5.87
CA SER A 65 7.82 -6.97 7.31
C SER A 65 7.87 -8.41 7.79
N VAL A 66 8.45 -8.63 8.95
CA VAL A 66 8.31 -9.90 9.68
C VAL A 66 6.99 -9.84 10.44
N ILE A 67 6.06 -10.72 10.11
CA ILE A 67 4.70 -10.73 10.67
C ILE A 67 4.44 -11.94 11.58
N GLY A 68 5.40 -12.86 11.70
CA GLY A 68 5.35 -13.99 12.59
C GLY A 68 6.72 -14.62 12.78
N ALA A 69 6.93 -15.26 13.94
CA ALA A 69 8.15 -15.97 14.24
C ALA A 69 7.85 -17.17 15.16
N ASP A 70 8.34 -18.36 14.77
CA ASP A 70 8.31 -19.58 15.56
C ASP A 70 9.73 -20.10 15.81
N GLY A 71 9.88 -21.08 16.73
CA GLY A 71 11.18 -21.59 17.13
C GLY A 71 11.95 -20.68 18.10
N MET A 72 11.33 -19.59 18.56
CA MET A 72 11.86 -18.69 19.60
C MET A 72 11.03 -18.83 20.87
N PRO A 73 11.56 -19.48 21.93
CA PRO A 73 10.82 -19.62 23.19
C PRO A 73 10.59 -18.23 23.83
N PRO A 74 9.52 -18.08 24.62
CA PRO A 74 9.30 -16.88 25.40
C PRO A 74 10.50 -16.55 26.31
N THR A 75 10.81 -15.28 26.50
CA THR A 75 11.98 -14.83 27.30
C THR A 75 12.00 -15.38 28.71
N GLN A 76 10.82 -15.65 29.30
CA GLN A 76 10.67 -16.20 30.65
C GLN A 76 11.11 -17.68 30.78
N THR A 77 11.05 -18.41 29.65
CA THR A 77 11.38 -19.86 29.61
C THR A 77 12.57 -20.14 28.71
N ALA A 78 13.16 -19.14 28.10
CA ALA A 78 14.33 -19.29 27.25
C ALA A 78 15.55 -19.71 28.08
N GLY A 79 16.24 -20.75 27.63
CA GLY A 79 17.50 -21.23 28.21
C GLY A 79 18.68 -21.02 27.25
N ASN A 80 19.89 -21.24 27.77
CA ASN A 80 21.12 -21.16 26.98
C ASN A 80 21.34 -22.48 26.20
N VAL A 81 20.47 -22.75 25.24
CA VAL A 81 20.47 -23.96 24.41
C VAL A 81 20.42 -23.62 22.94
N LEU A 82 20.97 -24.49 22.09
CA LEU A 82 20.86 -24.35 20.64
C LEU A 82 19.42 -24.67 20.21
N ARG A 83 18.91 -23.85 19.31
CA ARG A 83 17.60 -24.07 18.68
C ARG A 83 17.76 -25.02 17.49
N THR A 84 16.74 -25.81 17.23
CA THR A 84 16.71 -26.73 16.08
C THR A 84 16.34 -26.03 14.78
N ASN A 85 15.44 -25.06 14.86
CA ASN A 85 14.94 -24.28 13.72
C ASN A 85 14.50 -22.88 14.18
N THR A 86 14.27 -22.02 13.23
CA THR A 86 13.59 -20.72 13.38
C THR A 86 12.77 -20.49 12.13
N ASP A 87 11.48 -20.25 12.30
CA ASP A 87 10.57 -20.00 11.20
C ASP A 87 10.12 -18.56 11.26
N LEU A 88 10.19 -17.86 10.12
CA LEU A 88 9.76 -16.47 10.01
C LEU A 88 8.68 -16.36 8.94
N LYS A 89 7.56 -15.76 9.28
CA LYS A 89 6.57 -15.36 8.30
C LYS A 89 6.87 -13.92 7.82
N LEU A 90 7.16 -13.81 6.52
CA LEU A 90 7.50 -12.55 5.89
C LEU A 90 6.32 -12.07 5.04
N SER A 91 6.01 -10.79 5.12
CA SER A 91 5.08 -10.13 4.21
C SER A 91 5.85 -9.18 3.31
N PHE A 92 5.80 -9.43 2.01
CA PHE A 92 6.35 -8.52 1.01
C PHE A 92 5.22 -7.72 0.37
N ARG A 93 5.42 -6.43 0.24
CA ARG A 93 4.58 -5.55 -0.57
C ARG A 93 5.35 -5.17 -1.82
N ILE A 94 4.70 -5.29 -2.97
CA ILE A 94 5.28 -4.97 -4.26
C ILE A 94 4.49 -3.83 -4.92
N PRO A 95 5.15 -2.93 -5.66
CA PRO A 95 4.46 -1.86 -6.38
C PRO A 95 3.68 -2.41 -7.59
N PRO A 96 2.72 -1.63 -8.12
CA PRO A 96 2.07 -1.96 -9.37
C PRO A 96 3.08 -2.13 -10.51
N GLY A 97 2.83 -3.10 -11.40
CA GLY A 97 3.70 -3.42 -12.53
C GLY A 97 4.79 -4.46 -12.23
N VAL A 98 4.85 -4.96 -11.00
CA VAL A 98 5.68 -6.12 -10.63
C VAL A 98 4.82 -7.37 -10.61
N ASN A 99 5.29 -8.45 -11.24
CA ASN A 99 4.61 -9.74 -11.25
C ASN A 99 4.91 -10.50 -9.96
N ALA A 100 3.88 -10.82 -9.20
CA ALA A 100 4.02 -11.44 -7.87
C ALA A 100 4.52 -12.89 -7.94
N GLU A 101 4.11 -13.66 -8.95
CA GLU A 101 4.55 -15.05 -9.14
C GLU A 101 6.04 -15.12 -9.50
N GLU A 102 6.51 -14.18 -10.35
CA GLU A 102 7.94 -14.09 -10.69
C GLU A 102 8.78 -13.73 -9.46
N ILE A 103 8.30 -12.80 -8.63
CA ILE A 103 8.97 -12.43 -7.39
C ILE A 103 9.03 -13.61 -6.42
N ASP A 104 7.98 -14.41 -6.34
CA ASP A 104 7.95 -15.60 -5.48
C ASP A 104 9.06 -16.59 -5.84
N VAL A 105 9.25 -16.84 -7.13
CA VAL A 105 10.35 -17.68 -7.65
C VAL A 105 11.71 -17.08 -7.28
N ILE A 106 11.90 -15.78 -7.47
CA ILE A 106 13.15 -15.09 -7.15
C ILE A 106 13.44 -15.13 -5.65
N LEU A 107 12.43 -14.93 -4.81
CA LEU A 107 12.59 -15.02 -3.35
C LEU A 107 13.02 -16.43 -2.92
N LYS A 108 12.36 -17.46 -3.45
CA LYS A 108 12.74 -18.85 -3.20
C LYS A 108 14.21 -19.09 -3.54
N GLU A 109 14.62 -18.70 -4.74
CA GLU A 109 16.00 -18.86 -5.17
C GLU A 109 16.98 -18.12 -4.27
N LYS A 110 16.70 -16.86 -3.93
CA LYS A 110 17.55 -16.03 -3.08
C LYS A 110 17.71 -16.58 -1.67
N PHE A 111 16.66 -17.15 -1.09
CA PHE A 111 16.73 -17.70 0.28
C PHE A 111 17.37 -19.08 0.33
N GLU A 112 17.15 -19.93 -0.68
CA GLU A 112 17.59 -21.33 -0.65
C GLU A 112 18.96 -21.56 -1.28
N GLN A 113 19.40 -20.73 -2.24
CA GLN A 113 20.58 -21.01 -3.06
C GLN A 113 21.90 -20.99 -2.30
N SER A 114 22.08 -20.07 -1.35
CA SER A 114 23.36 -19.89 -0.66
C SER A 114 23.17 -19.39 0.78
N PRO A 115 22.49 -20.14 1.64
CA PRO A 115 22.29 -19.74 3.02
C PRO A 115 23.62 -19.69 3.78
N PRO A 116 23.82 -18.69 4.65
CA PRO A 116 25.05 -18.56 5.44
C PRO A 116 25.36 -19.81 6.26
N TYR A 117 26.64 -20.14 6.35
CA TYR A 117 27.16 -21.25 7.17
C TYR A 117 26.60 -22.64 6.82
N GLY A 118 26.07 -22.83 5.63
CA GLY A 118 25.48 -24.10 5.22
C GLY A 118 24.17 -24.43 5.92
N ALA A 119 23.46 -23.44 6.43
CA ALA A 119 22.13 -23.63 6.99
C ALA A 119 21.19 -24.23 5.94
N LYS A 120 20.20 -24.99 6.38
CA LYS A 120 19.11 -25.45 5.50
C LYS A 120 17.98 -24.42 5.60
N VAL A 121 17.63 -23.85 4.47
CA VAL A 121 16.50 -22.93 4.35
C VAL A 121 15.47 -23.56 3.45
N GLU A 122 14.22 -23.52 3.85
CA GLU A 122 13.06 -23.91 3.06
C GLU A 122 12.16 -22.70 2.92
N TYR A 123 11.87 -22.32 1.68
CA TYR A 123 10.94 -21.24 1.36
C TYR A 123 9.57 -21.84 1.03
N MET A 124 8.57 -21.46 1.82
CA MET A 124 7.18 -21.88 1.63
C MET A 124 6.37 -20.69 1.13
N PRO A 125 5.97 -20.69 -0.16
CA PRO A 125 5.14 -19.62 -0.70
C PRO A 125 3.75 -19.62 -0.07
N ASP A 126 3.20 -18.43 0.10
CA ASP A 126 1.80 -18.20 0.46
C ASP A 126 1.09 -17.55 -0.74
N ALA A 127 -0.08 -16.97 -0.53
CA ALA A 127 -0.82 -16.29 -1.59
C ALA A 127 -0.04 -15.08 -2.13
N ALA A 128 0.15 -15.04 -3.44
CA ALA A 128 0.74 -13.93 -4.16
C ALA A 128 -0.32 -13.22 -5.01
N ALA A 129 -0.22 -11.90 -5.14
CA ALA A 129 -1.08 -11.13 -6.03
C ALA A 129 -0.39 -9.84 -6.48
N ASP A 130 -0.62 -9.47 -7.73
CA ASP A 130 -0.07 -8.27 -8.34
C ASP A 130 -0.67 -6.99 -7.74
N GLY A 131 0.12 -5.91 -7.77
CA GLY A 131 -0.37 -4.58 -7.46
C GLY A 131 -1.32 -4.06 -8.55
N PHE A 132 -2.32 -3.29 -8.16
CA PHE A 132 -3.25 -2.66 -9.09
C PHE A 132 -2.97 -1.17 -9.23
N HIS A 133 -2.87 -0.70 -10.46
CA HIS A 133 -2.83 0.72 -10.79
C HIS A 133 -3.98 1.03 -11.73
N ALA A 134 -4.96 1.78 -11.24
CA ALA A 134 -6.12 2.15 -12.04
C ALA A 134 -5.71 2.90 -13.30
N PRO A 135 -6.30 2.58 -14.48
CA PRO A 135 -6.09 3.38 -15.69
C PRO A 135 -6.54 4.83 -15.45
N ALA A 136 -5.97 5.74 -16.23
CA ALA A 136 -6.39 7.14 -16.17
C ALA A 136 -7.89 7.26 -16.47
N MET A 137 -8.59 8.08 -15.69
CA MET A 137 -9.99 8.37 -15.96
C MET A 137 -10.13 9.03 -17.33
N ASP A 138 -11.19 8.70 -18.07
CA ASP A 138 -11.57 9.46 -19.26
C ASP A 138 -12.05 10.88 -18.90
N GLY A 139 -12.07 11.78 -19.90
CA GLY A 139 -12.44 13.17 -19.66
C GLY A 139 -13.86 13.32 -19.09
N LYS A 140 -14.82 12.52 -19.55
CA LYS A 140 -16.22 12.59 -19.09
C LYS A 140 -16.35 12.26 -17.61
N LEU A 141 -15.70 11.20 -17.14
CA LEU A 141 -15.72 10.81 -15.73
C LEU A 141 -14.95 11.81 -14.87
N ALA A 142 -13.77 12.26 -15.33
CA ALA A 142 -12.95 13.21 -14.60
C ALA A 142 -13.66 14.57 -14.44
N ASP A 143 -14.26 15.08 -15.50
CA ASP A 143 -15.01 16.36 -15.47
C ASP A 143 -16.25 16.26 -14.58
N ALA A 144 -17.01 15.17 -14.66
CA ALA A 144 -18.17 14.92 -13.80
C ALA A 144 -17.78 14.85 -12.32
N LEU A 145 -16.67 14.18 -12.01
CA LEU A 145 -16.14 14.08 -10.64
C LEU A 145 -15.69 15.47 -10.12
N LEU A 146 -14.98 16.21 -10.95
CA LEU A 146 -14.51 17.57 -10.61
C LEU A 146 -15.68 18.50 -10.30
N GLU A 147 -16.69 18.54 -11.17
CA GLU A 147 -17.89 19.35 -10.99
C GLU A 147 -18.65 18.95 -9.71
N ALA A 148 -18.91 17.66 -9.53
CA ALA A 148 -19.60 17.14 -8.36
C ALA A 148 -18.86 17.45 -7.06
N SER A 149 -17.53 17.26 -7.03
CA SER A 149 -16.71 17.56 -5.87
C SER A 149 -16.75 19.04 -5.51
N ASN A 150 -16.51 19.92 -6.48
CA ASN A 150 -16.56 21.38 -6.27
C ASN A 150 -17.93 21.83 -5.76
N HIS A 151 -19.01 21.27 -6.32
CA HIS A 151 -20.37 21.63 -5.91
C HIS A 151 -20.68 21.21 -4.47
N VAL A 152 -20.30 20.00 -4.07
CA VAL A 152 -20.67 19.43 -2.78
C VAL A 152 -19.71 19.83 -1.66
N THR A 153 -18.41 19.92 -1.96
CA THR A 153 -17.35 20.12 -0.95
C THR A 153 -16.69 21.50 -1.02
N GLY A 154 -16.81 22.21 -2.14
CA GLY A 154 -16.08 23.44 -2.42
C GLY A 154 -14.62 23.21 -2.81
N LEU A 155 -14.18 21.95 -2.99
CA LEU A 155 -12.79 21.56 -3.25
C LEU A 155 -12.73 20.60 -4.43
N PRO A 156 -11.66 20.66 -5.25
CA PRO A 156 -11.42 19.67 -6.28
C PRO A 156 -11.07 18.31 -5.67
N PRO A 157 -11.38 17.20 -6.37
CA PRO A 157 -10.94 15.88 -5.94
C PRO A 157 -9.43 15.75 -6.10
N MET A 158 -8.80 14.99 -5.23
CA MET A 158 -7.39 14.60 -5.36
C MET A 158 -7.27 13.10 -5.42
N ALA A 159 -6.39 12.61 -6.31
CA ALA A 159 -6.00 11.22 -6.35
C ALA A 159 -5.04 10.90 -5.21
N THR A 160 -5.22 9.75 -4.60
CA THR A 160 -4.28 9.16 -3.65
C THR A 160 -4.09 7.70 -4.00
N TRP A 161 -3.12 7.07 -3.36
CA TRP A 161 -2.86 5.64 -3.50
C TRP A 161 -3.12 4.93 -2.18
N VAL A 162 -3.41 3.65 -2.26
CA VAL A 162 -3.54 2.78 -1.10
C VAL A 162 -2.48 1.69 -1.20
N GLY A 163 -1.52 1.69 -0.29
CA GLY A 163 -0.42 0.74 -0.24
C GLY A 163 -0.87 -0.66 0.17
N GLY A 164 -1.67 -1.29 -0.66
CA GLY A 164 -2.17 -2.63 -0.41
C GLY A 164 -2.64 -3.30 -1.68
N THR A 165 -2.48 -4.62 -1.76
CA THR A 165 -2.98 -5.41 -2.87
C THR A 165 -4.48 -5.63 -2.70
N ILE A 166 -5.25 -5.32 -3.72
CA ILE A 166 -6.68 -5.60 -3.79
C ILE A 166 -6.91 -6.51 -5.02
N PRO A 167 -6.81 -7.85 -4.88
CA PRO A 167 -6.88 -8.79 -6.01
C PRO A 167 -8.14 -8.63 -6.85
N PHE A 168 -9.25 -8.27 -6.22
CA PHE A 168 -10.51 -8.00 -6.90
C PHE A 168 -10.40 -6.92 -7.98
N MET A 169 -9.61 -5.87 -7.75
CA MET A 169 -9.46 -4.78 -8.71
C MET A 169 -8.69 -5.21 -9.96
N ALA A 170 -7.61 -5.98 -9.79
CA ALA A 170 -6.85 -6.56 -10.91
C ALA A 170 -7.74 -7.50 -11.74
N MET A 171 -8.49 -8.39 -11.10
CA MET A 171 -9.46 -9.28 -11.75
C MET A 171 -10.54 -8.51 -12.52
N MET A 172 -11.06 -7.43 -11.97
CA MET A 172 -12.07 -6.59 -12.63
C MET A 172 -11.51 -5.91 -13.88
N GLN A 173 -10.26 -5.42 -13.81
CA GLN A 173 -9.61 -4.80 -14.96
C GLN A 173 -9.35 -5.83 -16.07
N GLU A 174 -8.91 -7.02 -15.73
CA GLU A 174 -8.72 -8.10 -16.71
C GLU A 174 -10.04 -8.46 -17.40
N LYS A 175 -11.11 -8.63 -16.62
CA LYS A 175 -12.43 -9.00 -17.15
C LYS A 175 -13.11 -7.88 -17.93
N TYR A 176 -12.87 -6.63 -17.56
CA TYR A 176 -13.46 -5.43 -18.17
C TYR A 176 -12.39 -4.41 -18.50
N PRO A 177 -11.56 -4.63 -19.54
CA PRO A 177 -10.37 -3.81 -19.82
C PRO A 177 -10.69 -2.34 -20.20
N THR A 178 -11.92 -2.08 -20.61
CA THR A 178 -12.40 -0.71 -20.95
C THR A 178 -13.15 -0.01 -19.82
N ALA A 179 -13.34 -0.69 -18.68
CA ALA A 179 -14.05 -0.11 -17.53
C ALA A 179 -13.23 1.03 -16.90
N GLN A 180 -13.95 2.06 -16.48
CA GLN A 180 -13.37 3.15 -15.70
C GLN A 180 -13.50 2.83 -14.20
N PHE A 181 -12.44 3.15 -13.44
CA PHE A 181 -12.38 2.86 -12.03
C PHE A 181 -12.37 4.16 -11.21
N LEU A 182 -13.34 4.33 -10.34
CA LEU A 182 -13.37 5.35 -9.31
C LEU A 182 -13.28 4.66 -7.94
N CYS A 183 -12.07 4.43 -7.47
CA CYS A 183 -11.81 3.82 -6.18
C CYS A 183 -11.80 4.90 -5.10
N THR A 184 -12.66 4.78 -4.12
CA THR A 184 -12.74 5.74 -3.02
C THR A 184 -13.28 5.08 -1.75
N GLY A 185 -13.18 5.78 -0.63
CA GLY A 185 -13.64 5.27 0.66
C GLY A 185 -13.88 6.39 1.66
N THR A 186 -14.42 6.02 2.81
CA THR A 186 -14.79 6.92 3.90
C THR A 186 -13.73 7.01 5.00
N GLY A 187 -12.60 6.34 4.82
CA GLY A 187 -11.46 6.44 5.73
C GLY A 187 -10.91 7.87 5.79
N GLY A 188 -10.36 8.24 6.92
CA GLY A 188 -9.78 9.56 7.14
C GLY A 188 -8.93 9.61 8.41
N PRO A 189 -8.32 10.75 8.72
CA PRO A 189 -7.47 10.88 9.89
C PRO A 189 -8.19 10.44 11.18
N GLY A 190 -7.53 9.62 11.98
CA GLY A 190 -8.02 9.15 13.27
C GLY A 190 -9.17 8.14 13.20
N ASN A 191 -9.47 7.56 12.03
CA ASN A 191 -10.50 6.52 11.92
C ASN A 191 -10.09 5.18 12.53
N ASN A 192 -8.78 4.93 12.74
CA ASN A 192 -8.22 3.72 13.33
C ASN A 192 -8.65 2.43 12.60
N ALA A 193 -8.59 2.45 11.26
CA ALA A 193 -8.99 1.31 10.43
C ALA A 193 -8.26 0.02 10.84
N HIS A 194 -8.99 -1.09 10.94
CA HIS A 194 -8.54 -2.41 11.41
C HIS A 194 -8.10 -2.45 12.88
N GLY A 195 -8.33 -1.39 13.64
CA GLY A 195 -8.01 -1.29 15.06
C GLY A 195 -9.25 -1.29 15.96
N PRO A 196 -9.06 -1.37 17.30
CA PRO A 196 -10.15 -1.14 18.25
C PRO A 196 -10.73 0.27 18.10
N ASP A 197 -12.02 0.42 18.33
CA ASP A 197 -12.74 1.70 18.25
C ASP A 197 -12.63 2.40 16.88
N GLU A 198 -12.62 1.62 15.80
CA GLU A 198 -12.67 2.15 14.44
C GLU A 198 -13.87 3.11 14.27
N LYS A 199 -13.63 4.28 13.67
CA LYS A 199 -14.63 5.34 13.55
C LYS A 199 -14.91 5.70 12.12
N LEU A 200 -16.15 6.11 11.88
CA LEU A 200 -16.61 6.72 10.65
C LEU A 200 -16.90 8.21 10.86
N HIS A 201 -16.31 9.08 10.05
CA HIS A 201 -16.68 10.49 10.04
C HIS A 201 -17.94 10.70 9.20
N ILE A 202 -19.10 10.70 9.84
CA ILE A 202 -20.42 10.76 9.19
C ILE A 202 -20.57 11.93 8.21
N PRO A 203 -20.13 13.19 8.52
CA PRO A 203 -20.25 14.29 7.57
C PRO A 203 -19.47 14.07 6.27
N SER A 204 -18.25 13.48 6.34
CA SER A 204 -17.45 13.15 5.13
C SER A 204 -18.12 12.06 4.30
N SER A 205 -18.66 11.03 4.97
CA SER A 205 -19.36 9.94 4.28
C SER A 205 -20.60 10.43 3.53
N LYS A 206 -21.38 11.34 4.12
CA LYS A 206 -22.53 11.97 3.46
C LYS A 206 -22.10 12.79 2.24
N ARG A 207 -21.03 13.59 2.37
CA ARG A 207 -20.48 14.37 1.23
C ARG A 207 -19.99 13.46 0.13
N LEU A 208 -19.22 12.43 0.45
CA LEU A 208 -18.76 11.45 -0.53
C LEU A 208 -19.91 10.78 -1.26
N THR A 209 -20.95 10.35 -0.54
CA THR A 209 -22.16 9.77 -1.16
C THR A 209 -22.81 10.75 -2.14
N ALA A 210 -22.92 12.02 -1.78
CA ALA A 210 -23.51 13.05 -2.65
C ALA A 210 -22.63 13.28 -3.91
N VAL A 211 -21.30 13.35 -3.75
CA VAL A 211 -20.37 13.47 -4.89
C VAL A 211 -20.50 12.29 -5.84
N LEU A 212 -20.48 11.05 -5.31
CA LEU A 212 -20.60 9.84 -6.13
C LEU A 212 -21.95 9.78 -6.86
N SER A 213 -23.04 10.10 -6.16
CA SER A 213 -24.38 10.11 -6.76
C SER A 213 -24.48 11.13 -7.92
N ALA A 214 -23.95 12.33 -7.73
CA ALA A 214 -23.89 13.35 -8.77
C ALA A 214 -23.01 12.94 -9.95
N THR A 215 -21.83 12.38 -9.69
CA THR A 215 -20.93 11.86 -10.72
C THR A 215 -21.60 10.77 -11.56
N ILE A 216 -22.20 9.77 -10.93
CA ILE A 216 -22.92 8.68 -11.63
C ILE A 216 -24.05 9.26 -12.50
N ALA A 217 -24.85 10.19 -11.97
CA ALA A 217 -25.94 10.80 -12.70
C ALA A 217 -25.45 11.60 -13.93
N ALA A 218 -24.26 12.20 -13.86
CA ALA A 218 -23.68 12.95 -14.98
C ALA A 218 -23.11 12.03 -16.07
N VAL A 219 -22.47 10.91 -15.72
CA VAL A 219 -21.89 9.99 -16.71
C VAL A 219 -22.91 9.03 -17.33
N SER A 220 -24.07 8.84 -16.71
CA SER A 220 -25.12 7.96 -17.21
C SER A 220 -26.00 8.62 -18.31
N LYS A 221 -25.84 9.89 -18.56
CA LYS A 221 -26.46 10.63 -19.67
C LYS A 221 -25.58 10.57 -20.92
#